data_6565474fe1640ac58f0709f9c8e8ba34
#
_entry.id   6565474fe1640ac58f0709f9c8e8ba34
#
_cell.length_a   1.000
_cell.length_b   1.000
_cell.length_c   1.000
_cell.angle_alpha   90.00
_cell.angle_beta   90.00
_cell.angle_gamma   90.00
#
_symmetry.space_group_name_H-M   'P 1'
#
loop_
_entity.id
_entity.type
_entity.pdbx_description
1 polymer ?
#
loop_
_entity_poly.entity_id
_entity_poly.type
_entity_poly.pdbx_seq_one_letter_code
_entity_poly.pdbx_strand_id
1 'polypeptide(L)'
;MVPIRYHREISLDAARNLLKASRRGVLAVNGENGYPYALPLNYIYDEDSNTIIFHGARVGHKLDSIKACDKVCFTVYGNETIKEEAWAPYVQSTIVYGRCHLVDDQERAMEILRDLARKYYPSEDIIDEEIAKAGKAVQMFQIEIEHMT
;
A
#
# COMPACT_ATOMS: atom_id res chain seq x y z
N MET A 1 9.63 5.29 -18.05
CA MET A 1 10.02 5.98 -16.79
C MET A 1 9.11 7.17 -16.57
N VAL A 2 8.64 7.35 -15.35
CA VAL A 2 7.76 8.47 -15.00
C VAL A 2 8.60 9.74 -14.83
N PRO A 3 8.20 10.88 -15.41
CA PRO A 3 8.94 12.11 -15.25
C PRO A 3 8.94 12.58 -13.80
N ILE A 4 10.11 12.86 -13.28
CA ILE A 4 10.30 13.37 -11.93
C ILE A 4 10.27 14.90 -11.96
N ARG A 5 9.48 15.48 -11.07
CA ARG A 5 9.45 16.95 -10.90
C ARG A 5 10.50 17.34 -9.86
N TYR A 6 11.74 17.41 -10.28
CA TYR A 6 12.90 17.60 -9.39
C TYR A 6 12.75 18.75 -8.38
N HIS A 7 12.15 19.86 -8.77
CA HIS A 7 11.98 21.02 -7.90
C HIS A 7 10.90 20.83 -6.81
N ARG A 8 10.14 19.75 -6.87
CA ARG A 8 9.09 19.41 -5.90
C ARG A 8 9.35 18.08 -5.20
N GLU A 9 10.46 17.45 -5.51
CA GLU A 9 10.80 16.17 -4.93
C GLU A 9 11.11 16.31 -3.44
N ILE A 10 10.52 15.47 -2.62
CA ILE A 10 10.88 15.35 -1.20
C ILE A 10 12.00 14.33 -1.06
N SER A 11 12.71 14.37 0.08
CA SER A 11 13.76 13.39 0.34
C SER A 11 13.18 11.98 0.42
N LEU A 12 14.00 10.97 0.18
CA LEU A 12 13.60 9.58 0.31
C LEU A 12 13.15 9.26 1.74
N ASP A 13 13.82 9.83 2.75
CA ASP A 13 13.41 9.66 4.15
C ASP A 13 12.04 10.25 4.42
N ALA A 14 11.74 11.43 3.88
CA ALA A 14 10.42 12.04 4.00
C ALA A 14 9.35 11.19 3.30
N ALA A 15 9.65 10.64 2.14
CA ALA A 15 8.75 9.76 1.40
C ALA A 15 8.44 8.47 2.19
N ARG A 16 9.47 7.86 2.78
CA ARG A 16 9.30 6.66 3.64
C ARG A 16 8.50 6.96 4.89
N ASN A 17 8.77 8.10 5.53
CA ASN A 17 8.05 8.50 6.75
C ASN A 17 6.56 8.73 6.46
N LEU A 18 6.23 9.35 5.33
CA LEU A 18 4.85 9.54 4.93
C LEU A 18 4.17 8.18 4.67
N LEU A 19 4.88 7.27 4.01
CA LEU A 19 4.37 5.93 3.74
C LEU A 19 4.11 5.13 5.03
N LYS A 20 4.98 5.26 6.03
CA LYS A 20 4.78 4.63 7.34
C LYS A 20 3.59 5.21 8.10
N ALA A 21 3.43 6.52 8.06
CA ALA A 21 2.46 7.24 8.90
C ALA A 21 1.04 7.23 8.34
N SER A 22 0.88 7.08 7.03
CA SER A 22 -0.43 7.17 6.39
C SER A 22 -1.32 5.97 6.74
N ARG A 23 -2.58 6.24 7.00
CA ARG A 23 -3.55 5.22 7.41
C ARG A 23 -4.05 4.40 6.23
N ARG A 24 -4.14 5.01 5.07
CA ARG A 24 -4.64 4.37 3.84
C ARG A 24 -3.86 4.87 2.65
N GLY A 25 -3.78 4.04 1.63
CA GLY A 25 -3.21 4.41 0.36
C GLY A 25 -4.12 4.00 -0.79
N VAL A 26 -3.75 4.41 -1.98
CA VAL A 26 -4.47 4.05 -3.20
C VAL A 26 -3.58 3.14 -4.03
N LEU A 27 -4.07 1.94 -4.32
CA LEU A 27 -3.43 0.99 -5.21
C LEU A 27 -4.00 1.19 -6.61
N ALA A 28 -3.12 1.33 -7.59
CA ALA A 28 -3.48 1.36 -9.00
C ALA A 28 -2.90 0.15 -9.72
N VAL A 29 -3.74 -0.55 -10.44
CA VAL A 29 -3.37 -1.75 -11.21
C VAL A 29 -3.84 -1.60 -12.66
N ASN A 30 -3.30 -2.42 -13.55
CA ASN A 30 -3.79 -2.51 -14.92
C ASN A 30 -5.08 -3.33 -14.93
N GLY A 31 -6.19 -2.65 -15.07
CA GLY A 31 -7.52 -3.28 -15.05
C GLY A 31 -7.90 -3.89 -16.40
N GLU A 32 -9.10 -4.43 -16.44
CA GLU A 32 -9.67 -5.00 -17.65
C GLU A 32 -10.04 -3.93 -18.68
N ASN A 33 -10.10 -4.32 -19.94
CA ASN A 33 -10.52 -3.46 -21.06
C ASN A 33 -9.63 -2.22 -21.25
N GLY A 34 -8.38 -2.27 -20.82
CA GLY A 34 -7.42 -1.17 -20.98
C GLY A 34 -7.60 -0.02 -20.00
N TYR A 35 -8.57 -0.09 -19.09
CA TYR A 35 -8.73 0.94 -18.06
C TYR A 35 -7.86 0.65 -16.86
N PRO A 36 -7.11 1.65 -16.34
CA PRO A 36 -6.50 1.50 -15.04
C PRO A 36 -7.57 1.40 -13.95
N TYR A 37 -7.29 0.60 -12.94
CA TYR A 37 -8.20 0.41 -11.81
C TYR A 37 -7.49 0.87 -10.54
N ALA A 38 -8.10 1.78 -9.80
CA ALA A 38 -7.54 2.37 -8.59
C ALA A 38 -8.51 2.22 -7.42
N LEU A 39 -8.01 1.80 -6.27
CA LEU A 39 -8.83 1.61 -5.08
C LEU A 39 -8.07 1.96 -3.80
N PRO A 40 -8.75 2.58 -2.82
CA PRO A 40 -8.14 2.80 -1.50
C PRO A 40 -8.09 1.50 -0.72
N LEU A 41 -7.05 1.34 0.10
CA LEU A 41 -6.92 0.18 0.96
C LEU A 41 -6.04 0.46 2.18
N ASN A 42 -6.19 -0.41 3.18
CA ASN A 42 -5.32 -0.46 4.34
C ASN A 42 -4.06 -1.24 3.99
N TYR A 43 -2.93 -0.83 4.54
CA TYR A 43 -1.64 -1.44 4.25
C TYR A 43 -0.67 -1.28 5.41
N ILE A 44 0.43 -2.01 5.36
CA ILE A 44 1.60 -1.75 6.19
C ILE A 44 2.84 -1.66 5.29
N TYR A 45 3.73 -0.72 5.60
CA TYR A 45 5.04 -0.61 4.95
C TYR A 45 6.08 -1.26 5.83
N ASP A 46 6.76 -2.27 5.30
CA ASP A 46 7.91 -2.91 5.95
C ASP A 46 9.19 -2.32 5.36
N GLU A 47 9.84 -1.46 6.14
CA GLU A 47 11.08 -0.78 5.72
C GLU A 47 12.24 -1.76 5.57
N ASP A 48 12.32 -2.79 6.41
CA ASP A 48 13.42 -3.75 6.38
C ASP A 48 13.46 -4.53 5.08
N SER A 49 12.30 -4.98 4.59
CA SER A 49 12.19 -5.68 3.32
C SER A 49 11.90 -4.77 2.12
N ASN A 50 11.62 -3.48 2.38
CA ASN A 50 11.20 -2.50 1.37
C ASN A 50 9.96 -2.96 0.59
N THR A 51 8.93 -3.38 1.34
CA THR A 51 7.71 -3.91 0.77
C THR A 51 6.47 -3.25 1.37
N ILE A 52 5.38 -3.26 0.60
CA ILE A 52 4.05 -2.87 1.06
C ILE A 52 3.19 -4.11 1.10
N ILE A 53 2.50 -4.32 2.22
CA ILE A 53 1.68 -5.49 2.46
C ILE A 53 0.23 -5.06 2.64
N PHE A 54 -0.68 -5.74 1.96
CA PHE A 54 -2.12 -5.53 2.11
C PHE A 54 -2.86 -6.84 1.95
N HIS A 55 -4.14 -6.84 2.26
CA HIS A 55 -4.98 -8.02 2.11
C HIS A 55 -6.18 -7.75 1.21
N GLY A 56 -6.78 -8.83 0.74
CA GLY A 56 -7.99 -8.78 -0.05
C GLY A 56 -8.71 -10.12 -0.04
N ALA A 57 -9.78 -10.21 -0.80
CA ALA A 57 -10.50 -11.46 -0.98
C ALA A 57 -9.71 -12.40 -1.90
N ARG A 58 -9.99 -13.69 -1.80
CA ARG A 58 -9.36 -14.70 -2.67
C ARG A 58 -9.91 -14.73 -4.08
N VAL A 59 -10.94 -13.94 -4.35
CA VAL A 59 -11.54 -13.75 -5.66
C VAL A 59 -11.85 -12.26 -5.86
N GLY A 60 -11.86 -11.80 -7.10
CA GLY A 60 -12.28 -10.45 -7.45
C GLY A 60 -11.39 -9.77 -8.48
N HIS A 61 -11.80 -8.58 -8.87
CA HIS A 61 -11.16 -7.79 -9.93
C HIS A 61 -9.70 -7.45 -9.62
N LYS A 62 -9.42 -7.05 -8.38
CA LYS A 62 -8.07 -6.74 -7.93
C LYS A 62 -7.13 -7.95 -8.08
N LEU A 63 -7.58 -9.11 -7.62
CA LEU A 63 -6.80 -10.35 -7.72
C LEU A 63 -6.51 -10.71 -9.17
N ASP A 64 -7.55 -10.70 -10.00
CA ASP A 64 -7.43 -11.07 -11.41
C ASP A 64 -6.50 -10.10 -12.16
N SER A 65 -6.62 -8.80 -11.88
CA SER A 65 -5.77 -7.77 -12.48
C SER A 65 -4.30 -7.96 -12.11
N ILE A 66 -4.00 -8.26 -10.84
CA ILE A 66 -2.64 -8.49 -10.36
C ILE A 66 -2.05 -9.76 -10.95
N LYS A 67 -2.84 -10.83 -11.08
CA LYS A 67 -2.40 -12.06 -11.74
C LYS A 67 -2.09 -11.85 -13.21
N ALA A 68 -2.84 -11.00 -13.89
CA ALA A 68 -2.63 -10.70 -15.30
C ALA A 68 -1.42 -9.78 -15.54
N CYS A 69 -1.20 -8.83 -14.64
CA CYS A 69 -0.06 -7.90 -14.71
C CYS A 69 0.36 -7.51 -13.29
N ASP A 70 1.58 -7.84 -12.92
CA ASP A 70 2.10 -7.63 -11.57
C ASP A 70 2.61 -6.21 -11.32
N LYS A 71 2.77 -5.39 -12.35
CA LYS A 71 3.23 -4.01 -12.22
C LYS A 71 2.12 -3.15 -11.64
N VAL A 72 2.42 -2.50 -10.52
CA VAL A 72 1.45 -1.70 -9.78
C VAL A 72 2.05 -0.35 -9.39
N CYS A 73 1.16 0.58 -9.04
CA CYS A 73 1.51 1.86 -8.46
C CYS A 73 0.74 2.01 -7.15
N PHE A 74 1.40 2.52 -6.14
CA PHE A 74 0.79 2.75 -4.82
C PHE A 74 1.09 4.16 -4.36
N THR A 75 0.09 4.89 -3.93
CA THR A 75 0.23 6.31 -3.59
C THR A 75 -0.39 6.62 -2.23
N VAL A 76 0.34 7.40 -1.45
CA VAL A 76 -0.16 8.04 -0.23
C VAL A 76 0.09 9.54 -0.33
N TYR A 77 -0.67 10.33 0.38
CA TYR A 77 -0.46 11.76 0.47
C TYR A 77 -0.86 12.26 1.86
N GLY A 78 -0.29 13.40 2.24
CA GLY A 78 -0.58 13.98 3.55
C GLY A 78 0.35 15.15 3.86
N ASN A 79 0.51 15.42 5.15
CA ASN A 79 1.33 16.53 5.66
C ASN A 79 0.98 17.86 5.00
N GLU A 80 -0.33 18.13 4.92
CA GLU A 80 -0.82 19.38 4.34
C GLU A 80 -0.31 20.59 5.14
N THR A 81 0.26 21.56 4.43
CA THR A 81 0.73 22.81 4.99
C THR A 81 0.12 23.97 4.22
N ILE A 82 -0.48 24.91 4.95
CA ILE A 82 -1.00 26.14 4.36
C ILE A 82 0.04 27.23 4.59
N LYS A 83 0.56 27.81 3.50
CA LYS A 83 1.47 28.95 3.56
C LYS A 83 0.68 30.22 3.23
N GLU A 84 0.85 31.26 4.04
CA GLU A 84 0.14 32.54 3.86
C GLU A 84 0.36 33.17 2.48
N GLU A 85 1.52 32.92 1.88
CA GLU A 85 1.92 33.48 0.59
C GLU A 85 1.40 32.69 -0.62
N ALA A 86 0.78 31.54 -0.38
CA ALA A 86 0.30 30.67 -1.45
C ALA A 86 -1.22 30.55 -1.42
N TRP A 87 -1.83 30.58 -2.59
CA TRP A 87 -3.27 30.44 -2.75
C TRP A 87 -3.76 29.00 -2.64
N ALA A 88 -2.85 28.03 -2.55
CA ALA A 88 -3.17 26.62 -2.46
C ALA A 88 -2.38 25.96 -1.34
N PRO A 89 -2.95 24.97 -0.65
CA PRO A 89 -2.20 24.20 0.35
C PRO A 89 -1.10 23.36 -0.31
N TYR A 90 -0.02 23.13 0.43
CA TYR A 90 1.06 22.24 0.03
C TYR A 90 0.82 20.87 0.65
N VAL A 91 0.89 19.83 -0.16
CA VAL A 91 0.71 18.45 0.25
C VAL A 91 1.93 17.64 -0.18
N GLN A 92 2.41 16.78 0.69
CA GLN A 92 3.41 15.79 0.32
C GLN A 92 2.73 14.53 -0.21
N SER A 93 3.37 13.86 -1.14
CA SER A 93 2.92 12.56 -1.63
C SER A 93 4.10 11.62 -1.78
N THR A 94 3.83 10.33 -1.61
CA THR A 94 4.77 9.25 -1.92
C THR A 94 4.12 8.37 -2.98
N ILE A 95 4.82 8.20 -4.11
CA ILE A 95 4.38 7.37 -5.21
C ILE A 95 5.35 6.21 -5.34
N VAL A 96 4.83 5.00 -5.27
CA VAL A 96 5.60 3.76 -5.33
C VAL A 96 5.27 3.03 -6.61
N TYR A 97 6.29 2.61 -7.32
CA TYR A 97 6.18 1.69 -8.46
C TYR A 97 6.83 0.38 -8.06
N GLY A 98 6.16 -0.72 -8.33
CA GLY A 98 6.69 -2.01 -7.96
C GLY A 98 5.91 -3.17 -8.56
N ARG A 99 6.22 -4.36 -8.07
CA ARG A 99 5.57 -5.60 -8.50
C ARG A 99 4.82 -6.21 -7.33
N CYS A 100 3.58 -6.60 -7.59
CA CYS A 100 2.70 -7.18 -6.58
C CYS A 100 2.62 -8.69 -6.75
N HIS A 101 2.84 -9.40 -5.65
CA HIS A 101 2.80 -10.85 -5.61
C HIS A 101 1.81 -11.34 -4.56
N LEU A 102 1.17 -12.48 -4.83
CA LEU A 102 0.38 -13.17 -3.83
C LEU A 102 1.30 -13.88 -2.86
N VAL A 103 0.98 -13.83 -1.57
CA VAL A 103 1.71 -14.57 -0.54
C VAL A 103 0.95 -15.88 -0.29
N ASP A 104 1.47 -16.98 -0.83
CA ASP A 104 0.81 -18.28 -0.81
C ASP A 104 1.25 -19.19 0.37
N ASP A 105 2.38 -18.91 0.99
CA ASP A 105 2.82 -19.58 2.21
C ASP A 105 1.91 -19.18 3.37
N GLN A 106 1.12 -20.12 3.87
CA GLN A 106 0.12 -19.86 4.92
C GLN A 106 0.74 -19.35 6.21
N GLU A 107 1.86 -19.88 6.63
CA GLU A 107 2.55 -19.43 7.84
C GLU A 107 3.00 -17.99 7.71
N ARG A 108 3.63 -17.66 6.59
CA ARG A 108 4.06 -16.29 6.28
C ARG A 108 2.87 -15.35 6.12
N ALA A 109 1.81 -15.80 5.46
CA ALA A 109 0.60 -15.01 5.27
C ALA A 109 -0.06 -14.63 6.61
N MET A 110 -0.14 -15.56 7.56
CA MET A 110 -0.70 -15.29 8.88
C MET A 110 0.18 -14.34 9.69
N GLU A 111 1.48 -14.48 9.60
CA GLU A 111 2.45 -13.58 10.26
C GLU A 111 2.28 -12.14 9.78
N ILE A 112 2.26 -11.92 8.48
CA ILE A 112 2.12 -10.57 7.93
C ILE A 112 0.71 -9.99 8.08
N LEU A 113 -0.32 -10.83 8.11
CA LEU A 113 -1.68 -10.41 8.43
C LEU A 113 -1.75 -9.85 9.85
N ARG A 114 -1.09 -10.50 10.79
CA ARG A 114 -1.01 -10.03 12.18
C ARG A 114 -0.29 -8.69 12.27
N ASP A 115 0.82 -8.53 11.57
CA ASP A 115 1.57 -7.28 11.52
C ASP A 115 0.72 -6.15 10.93
N LEU A 116 -0.01 -6.42 9.86
CA LEU A 116 -0.95 -5.48 9.25
C LEU A 116 -2.04 -5.08 10.25
N ALA A 117 -2.63 -6.06 10.93
CA ALA A 117 -3.71 -5.82 11.89
C ALA A 117 -3.26 -4.94 13.07
N ARG A 118 -2.03 -5.07 13.53
CA ARG A 118 -1.49 -4.26 14.63
C ARG A 118 -1.48 -2.76 14.33
N LYS A 119 -1.42 -2.38 13.08
CA LYS A 119 -1.49 -0.96 12.69
C LYS A 119 -2.88 -0.36 12.95
N TYR A 120 -3.94 -1.17 12.87
CA TYR A 120 -5.33 -0.68 12.88
C TYR A 120 -6.13 -1.08 14.11
N TYR A 121 -5.79 -2.17 14.77
CA TYR A 121 -6.54 -2.68 15.92
C TYR A 121 -5.80 -2.40 17.23
N PRO A 122 -6.54 -2.05 18.30
CA PRO A 122 -5.93 -1.58 19.55
C PRO A 122 -5.36 -2.67 20.46
N SER A 123 -5.72 -3.94 20.26
CA SER A 123 -5.26 -5.02 21.15
C SER A 123 -5.04 -6.34 20.43
N GLU A 124 -4.13 -7.17 20.99
CA GLU A 124 -3.87 -8.50 20.47
C GLU A 124 -5.10 -9.42 20.57
N ASP A 125 -5.94 -9.25 21.59
CA ASP A 125 -7.16 -10.05 21.76
C ASP A 125 -8.13 -9.84 20.59
N ILE A 126 -8.31 -8.57 20.15
CA ILE A 126 -9.15 -8.24 19.00
C ILE A 126 -8.56 -8.82 17.72
N ILE A 127 -7.24 -8.75 17.58
CA ILE A 127 -6.53 -9.31 16.41
C ILE A 127 -6.72 -10.85 16.36
N ASP A 128 -6.54 -11.53 17.47
CA ASP A 128 -6.72 -12.98 17.56
C ASP A 128 -8.15 -13.37 17.18
N GLU A 129 -9.13 -12.64 17.66
CA GLU A 129 -10.53 -12.88 17.35
C GLU A 129 -10.84 -12.70 15.85
N GLU A 130 -10.35 -11.62 15.24
CA GLU A 130 -10.57 -11.36 13.83
C GLU A 130 -9.86 -12.36 12.91
N ILE A 131 -8.64 -12.77 13.26
CA ILE A 131 -7.91 -13.78 12.50
C ILE A 131 -8.61 -15.13 12.59
N ALA A 132 -9.14 -15.50 13.76
CA ALA A 132 -9.89 -16.74 13.94
C ALA A 132 -11.16 -16.76 13.08
N LYS A 133 -11.83 -15.61 12.92
CA LYS A 133 -13.05 -15.49 12.11
C LYS A 133 -12.79 -15.48 10.61
N ALA A 134 -11.81 -14.71 10.16
CA ALA A 134 -11.67 -14.33 8.76
C ALA A 134 -10.32 -14.69 8.12
N GLY A 135 -9.32 -15.10 8.89
CA GLY A 135 -7.96 -15.28 8.38
C GLY A 135 -7.82 -16.24 7.21
N LYS A 136 -8.62 -17.32 7.18
CA LYS A 136 -8.58 -18.31 6.09
C LYS A 136 -9.18 -17.82 4.78
N ALA A 137 -10.07 -16.80 4.85
CA ALA A 137 -10.74 -16.24 3.69
C ALA A 137 -9.94 -15.10 3.05
N VAL A 138 -8.82 -14.71 3.62
CA VAL A 138 -8.04 -13.56 3.23
C VAL A 138 -6.86 -13.97 2.37
N GLN A 139 -6.67 -13.27 1.26
CA GLN A 139 -5.46 -13.36 0.45
C GLN A 139 -4.52 -12.22 0.85
N MET A 140 -3.26 -12.55 1.14
CA MET A 140 -2.23 -11.56 1.39
C MET A 140 -1.48 -11.22 0.11
N PHE A 141 -1.17 -9.93 -0.04
CA PHE A 141 -0.44 -9.39 -1.18
C PHE A 141 0.78 -8.63 -0.69
N GLN A 142 1.85 -8.69 -1.46
CA GLN A 142 3.10 -8.00 -1.16
C GLN A 142 3.59 -7.27 -2.40
N ILE A 143 3.86 -5.97 -2.26
CA ILE A 143 4.46 -5.16 -3.32
C ILE A 143 5.95 -5.05 -3.05
N GLU A 144 6.77 -5.53 -3.97
CA GLU A 144 8.20 -5.27 -3.98
C GLU A 144 8.43 -3.90 -4.61
N ILE A 145 8.98 -2.98 -3.86
CA ILE A 145 9.19 -1.60 -4.31
C ILE A 145 10.40 -1.54 -5.23
N GLU A 146 10.18 -1.10 -6.47
CA GLU A 146 11.25 -0.88 -7.44
C GLU A 146 11.67 0.59 -7.49
N HIS A 147 10.73 1.50 -7.30
CA HIS A 147 11.00 2.94 -7.32
C HIS A 147 10.03 3.68 -6.40
N MET A 148 10.55 4.65 -5.66
CA MET A 148 9.78 5.49 -4.75
C MET A 148 10.16 6.96 -4.96
N THR A 149 9.16 7.79 -5.07
CA THR A 149 9.37 9.23 -5.24
C THR A 149 8.37 10.07 -4.45
#